data_4d5737bf9086dcef15c6cd90e711055e
#
_entry.id   4d5737bf9086dcef15c6cd90e711055e
#
_cell.length_a   1.000
_cell.length_b   1.000
_cell.length_c   1.000
_cell.angle_alpha   90.00
_cell.angle_beta   90.00
_cell.angle_gamma   90.00
#
_symmetry.space_group_name_H-M   'P 1'
#
loop_
_entity.id
_entity.type
_entity.pdbx_description
1 polymer ?
#
loop_
_entity_poly.entity_id
_entity_poly.type
_entity_poly.pdbx_seq_one_letter_code
_entity_poly.pdbx_strand_id
1 'polypeptide(L)'
;VDSEHLLLAIEKEAAKAGIVQDILLEVNIGGEESKTGAAPELLWPLLDTAAAQQHIRVKGLMAIPPVNDDDAQNRRYLAQVYQLFVRAGERGYRNVEMQTLSMGMSGDFENAIREGATLVRIGTAIYGERDYSKK
;
A
#
# COMPACT_ATOMS: atom_id res chain seq x y z
N VAL A 1 0.52 2.37 6.13
CA VAL A 1 1.12 3.60 6.68
C VAL A 1 1.33 4.59 5.56
N ASP A 2 0.83 5.80 5.71
CA ASP A 2 0.81 6.80 4.64
C ASP A 2 1.46 8.13 4.99
N SER A 3 2.03 8.24 6.18
CA SER A 3 2.69 9.48 6.61
C SER A 3 3.87 9.21 7.53
N GLU A 4 4.80 10.15 7.56
CA GLU A 4 5.93 10.11 8.48
C GLU A 4 5.47 10.16 9.93
N HIS A 5 4.45 10.98 10.22
CA HIS A 5 3.89 11.11 11.56
C HIS A 5 3.38 9.75 12.09
N LEU A 6 2.59 9.04 11.28
CA LEU A 6 2.09 7.71 11.65
C LEU A 6 3.22 6.69 11.77
N LEU A 7 4.17 6.73 10.85
CA LEU A 7 5.31 5.81 10.85
C LEU A 7 6.12 5.95 12.15
N LEU A 8 6.42 7.17 12.55
CA LEU A 8 7.19 7.42 13.78
C LEU A 8 6.38 7.08 15.04
N ALA A 9 5.07 7.24 15.01
CA ALA A 9 4.21 6.81 16.11
C ALA A 9 4.24 5.29 16.28
N ILE A 10 4.22 4.55 15.17
CA ILE A 10 4.35 3.07 15.20
C ILE A 10 5.72 2.66 15.72
N GLU A 11 6.79 3.30 15.27
CA GLU A 11 8.15 3.04 15.76
C GLU A 11 8.22 3.21 17.28
N LYS A 12 7.67 4.30 17.79
CA LYS A 12 7.65 4.59 19.21
C LYS A 12 6.94 3.50 20.02
N GLU A 13 5.76 3.09 19.57
CA GLU A 13 4.97 2.07 20.29
C GLU A 13 5.59 0.68 20.14
N ALA A 14 6.14 0.36 18.99
CA ALA A 14 6.83 -0.91 18.77
C ALA A 14 8.08 -1.01 19.67
N ALA A 15 8.84 0.07 19.80
CA ALA A 15 10.00 0.13 20.68
C ALA A 15 9.61 -0.11 22.15
N LYS A 16 8.50 0.51 22.60
CA LYS A 16 8.00 0.29 23.96
C LYS A 16 7.58 -1.16 24.19
N ALA A 17 6.99 -1.80 23.19
CA ALA A 17 6.54 -3.17 23.27
C ALA A 17 7.69 -4.19 23.07
N GLY A 18 8.88 -3.74 22.69
CA GLY A 18 10.02 -4.58 22.41
C GLY A 18 9.84 -5.48 21.19
N ILE A 19 9.11 -5.01 20.18
CA ILE A 19 8.84 -5.75 18.94
C ILE A 19 9.36 -4.99 17.72
N VAL A 20 9.48 -5.71 16.60
CA VAL A 20 9.66 -5.12 15.27
C VAL A 20 8.34 -5.30 14.52
N GLN A 21 7.73 -4.18 14.13
CA GLN A 21 6.42 -4.18 13.48
C GLN A 21 6.57 -4.21 11.96
N ASP A 22 5.98 -5.20 11.33
CA ASP A 22 5.89 -5.25 9.87
C ASP A 22 4.81 -4.28 9.41
N ILE A 23 5.10 -3.50 8.37
CA ILE A 23 4.17 -2.52 7.79
C ILE A 23 4.19 -2.58 6.27
N LEU A 24 3.11 -2.08 5.68
CA LEU A 24 3.04 -1.73 4.26
C LEU A 24 2.92 -0.22 4.15
N LEU A 25 3.56 0.36 3.16
CA LEU A 25 3.40 1.79 2.85
C LEU A 25 2.26 1.95 1.85
N GLU A 26 1.31 2.82 2.17
CA GLU A 26 0.17 3.07 1.31
C GLU A 26 0.45 4.23 0.36
N VAL A 27 0.22 3.99 -0.94
CA VAL A 27 0.44 4.97 -2.01
C VAL A 27 -0.90 5.37 -2.60
N ASN A 28 -1.11 6.69 -2.73
CA ASN A 28 -2.25 7.27 -3.44
C ASN A 28 -1.86 7.47 -4.89
N ILE A 29 -2.06 6.44 -5.72
CA ILE A 29 -1.58 6.45 -7.10
C ILE A 29 -2.37 7.40 -8.01
N GLY A 30 -3.63 7.65 -7.71
CA GLY A 30 -4.47 8.54 -8.49
C GLY A 30 -4.42 10.01 -8.08
N GLY A 31 -3.70 10.35 -7.00
CA GLY A 31 -3.61 11.73 -6.52
C GLY A 31 -4.92 12.31 -6.00
N GLU A 32 -5.86 11.48 -5.57
CA GLU A 32 -7.15 11.95 -5.06
C GLU A 32 -7.02 12.47 -3.62
N GLU A 33 -7.35 13.75 -3.39
CA GLU A 33 -7.26 14.38 -2.06
C GLU A 33 -8.17 13.71 -1.03
N SER A 34 -9.31 13.16 -1.46
CA SER A 34 -10.27 12.50 -0.59
C SER A 34 -9.82 11.11 -0.11
N LYS A 35 -8.75 10.57 -0.68
CA LYS A 35 -8.22 9.25 -0.32
C LYS A 35 -6.96 9.37 0.53
N THR A 36 -6.75 8.34 1.37
CA THR A 36 -5.51 8.17 2.10
C THR A 36 -4.39 7.71 1.17
N GLY A 37 -3.19 7.66 1.69
CA GLY A 37 -2.02 7.24 0.94
C GLY A 37 -1.06 8.38 0.62
N ALA A 38 0.22 8.10 0.63
CA ALA A 38 1.25 9.04 0.25
C ALA A 38 1.24 9.25 -1.26
N ALA A 39 1.41 10.49 -1.72
CA ALA A 39 1.64 10.75 -3.13
C ALA A 39 2.85 9.95 -3.61
N PRO A 40 2.87 9.49 -4.88
CA PRO A 40 3.98 8.64 -5.35
C PRO A 40 5.37 9.25 -5.14
N GLU A 41 5.52 10.55 -5.32
CA GLU A 41 6.79 11.25 -5.11
C GLU A 41 7.19 11.32 -3.63
N LEU A 42 6.23 11.24 -2.70
CA LEU A 42 6.49 11.24 -1.26
C LEU A 42 6.81 9.84 -0.72
N LEU A 43 6.65 8.81 -1.52
CA LEU A 43 7.02 7.44 -1.14
C LEU A 43 8.52 7.37 -0.78
N TRP A 44 9.36 8.06 -1.53
CA TRP A 44 10.81 7.96 -1.35
C TRP A 44 11.28 8.55 -0.03
N PRO A 45 10.92 9.81 0.35
CA PRO A 45 11.25 10.30 1.68
C PRO A 45 10.68 9.45 2.80
N LEU A 46 9.45 8.93 2.64
CA LEU A 46 8.82 8.08 3.63
C LEU A 46 9.59 6.76 3.79
N LEU A 47 10.02 6.17 2.68
CA LEU A 47 10.83 4.97 2.68
C LEU A 47 12.19 5.20 3.35
N ASP A 48 12.84 6.33 3.07
CA ASP A 48 14.10 6.71 3.69
C ASP A 48 13.94 6.86 5.22
N THR A 49 12.86 7.49 5.66
CA THR A 49 12.56 7.60 7.10
C THR A 49 12.35 6.22 7.72
N ALA A 50 11.60 5.35 7.06
CA ALA A 50 11.36 3.98 7.53
C ALA A 50 12.67 3.20 7.63
N ALA A 51 13.55 3.35 6.65
CA ALA A 51 14.83 2.65 6.60
C ALA A 51 15.74 3.01 7.79
N ALA A 52 15.58 4.19 8.36
CA ALA A 52 16.34 4.66 9.51
C ALA A 52 15.82 4.13 10.86
N GLN A 53 14.66 3.46 10.87
CA GLN A 53 14.05 2.99 12.11
C GLN A 53 14.55 1.59 12.50
N GLN A 54 14.46 1.27 13.79
CA GLN A 54 14.93 -0.01 14.32
C GLN A 54 13.81 -0.98 14.65
N HIS A 55 12.58 -0.51 14.82
CA HIS A 55 11.44 -1.32 15.26
C HIS A 55 10.34 -1.37 14.20
N ILE A 56 10.70 -1.06 12.95
CA ILE A 56 9.80 -1.16 11.80
C ILE A 56 10.50 -1.97 10.71
N ARG A 57 9.71 -2.80 10.04
CA ARG A 57 10.14 -3.49 8.83
C ARG A 57 9.10 -3.25 7.73
N VAL A 58 9.53 -2.67 6.62
CA VAL A 58 8.64 -2.45 5.49
C VAL A 58 8.61 -3.72 4.65
N LYS A 59 7.42 -4.32 4.53
CA LYS A 59 7.22 -5.58 3.82
C LYS A 59 6.61 -5.40 2.44
N GLY A 60 6.28 -4.20 2.05
CA GLY A 60 5.70 -3.94 0.74
C GLY A 60 4.90 -2.67 0.66
N LEU A 61 4.07 -2.61 -0.37
CA LEU A 61 3.21 -1.48 -0.66
C LEU A 61 1.74 -1.91 -0.67
N MET A 62 0.87 -0.93 -0.45
CA MET A 62 -0.57 -1.08 -0.57
C MET A 62 -1.13 0.10 -1.37
N ALA A 63 -2.09 -0.14 -2.24
CA ALA A 63 -2.75 0.92 -2.98
C ALA A 63 -4.20 0.57 -3.30
N ILE A 64 -5.02 1.61 -3.37
CA ILE A 64 -6.39 1.54 -3.87
C ILE A 64 -6.46 2.55 -5.03
N PRO A 65 -6.41 2.09 -6.29
CA PRO A 65 -6.54 3.00 -7.42
C PRO A 65 -7.91 3.68 -7.43
N PRO A 66 -8.06 4.82 -8.14
CA PRO A 66 -9.36 5.44 -8.32
C PRO A 66 -10.36 4.46 -8.93
N VAL A 67 -11.61 4.55 -8.49
CA VAL A 67 -12.70 3.80 -9.11
C VAL A 67 -12.84 4.27 -10.56
N ASN A 68 -12.76 3.34 -11.49
CA ASN A 68 -12.75 3.66 -12.91
C ASN A 68 -13.39 2.51 -13.70
N ASP A 69 -14.36 2.86 -14.58
CA ASP A 69 -15.01 1.89 -15.45
C ASP A 69 -14.13 1.56 -16.68
N ASP A 70 -13.09 2.34 -16.93
CA ASP A 70 -12.11 2.07 -17.98
C ASP A 70 -11.06 1.05 -17.49
N ASP A 71 -11.18 -0.15 -17.97
CA ASP A 71 -10.30 -1.27 -17.62
C ASP A 71 -8.83 -0.97 -17.95
N ALA A 72 -8.55 -0.34 -19.07
CA ALA A 72 -7.19 0.03 -19.46
C ALA A 72 -6.58 1.07 -18.52
N GLN A 73 -7.37 2.03 -18.04
CA GLN A 73 -6.91 3.04 -17.08
C GLN A 73 -6.66 2.42 -15.72
N ASN A 74 -7.53 1.52 -15.27
CA ASN A 74 -7.34 0.77 -14.03
C ASN A 74 -6.02 -0.01 -14.06
N ARG A 75 -5.77 -0.73 -15.15
CA ARG A 75 -4.53 -1.49 -15.31
C ARG A 75 -3.29 -0.59 -15.32
N ARG A 76 -3.37 0.60 -15.90
CA ARG A 76 -2.25 1.56 -15.88
C ARG A 76 -1.90 2.00 -14.45
N TYR A 77 -2.90 2.31 -13.64
CA TYR A 77 -2.66 2.63 -12.23
C TYR A 77 -1.99 1.48 -11.49
N LEU A 78 -2.50 0.27 -11.67
CA LEU A 78 -1.95 -0.93 -11.03
C LEU A 78 -0.51 -1.19 -11.48
N ALA A 79 -0.22 -1.02 -12.77
CA ALA A 79 1.12 -1.16 -13.31
C ALA A 79 2.09 -0.13 -12.71
N GLN A 80 1.63 1.11 -12.51
CA GLN A 80 2.44 2.14 -11.87
C GLN A 80 2.78 1.77 -10.43
N VAL A 81 1.84 1.22 -9.68
CA VAL A 81 2.09 0.74 -8.31
C VAL A 81 3.13 -0.38 -8.32
N TYR A 82 3.02 -1.30 -9.26
CA TYR A 82 3.99 -2.38 -9.41
C TYR A 82 5.40 -1.84 -9.69
N GLN A 83 5.54 -0.83 -10.54
CA GLN A 83 6.83 -0.20 -10.81
C GLN A 83 7.42 0.44 -9.56
N LEU A 84 6.60 1.10 -8.74
CA LEU A 84 7.07 1.65 -7.46
C LEU A 84 7.54 0.54 -6.52
N PHE A 85 6.82 -0.57 -6.48
CA PHE A 85 7.16 -1.74 -5.69
C PHE A 85 8.54 -2.30 -6.08
N VAL A 86 8.79 -2.48 -7.37
CA VAL A 86 10.08 -2.97 -7.88
C VAL A 86 11.20 -1.99 -7.54
N ARG A 87 10.99 -0.69 -7.80
CA ARG A 87 12.00 0.34 -7.55
C ARG A 87 12.32 0.49 -6.06
N ALA A 88 11.32 0.35 -5.20
CA ALA A 88 11.53 0.38 -3.75
C ALA A 88 12.41 -0.78 -3.29
N GLY A 89 12.20 -1.96 -3.85
CA GLY A 89 13.04 -3.12 -3.55
C GLY A 89 14.50 -2.96 -3.99
N GLU A 90 14.74 -2.22 -5.06
CA GLU A 90 16.07 -1.96 -5.58
C GLU A 90 16.91 -1.03 -4.69
N ARG A 91 16.28 -0.30 -3.76
CA ARG A 91 17.00 0.56 -2.81
C ARG A 91 17.93 -0.21 -1.88
N GLY A 92 17.65 -1.50 -1.62
CA GLY A 92 18.53 -2.37 -0.83
C GLY A 92 18.64 -2.02 0.64
N TYR A 93 17.64 -1.35 1.21
CA TYR A 93 17.63 -1.05 2.65
C TYR A 93 17.46 -2.32 3.48
N ARG A 94 18.19 -2.40 4.60
CA ARG A 94 18.23 -3.59 5.47
C ARG A 94 16.85 -4.02 5.99
N ASN A 95 16.01 -3.06 6.36
CA ASN A 95 14.69 -3.33 6.94
C ASN A 95 13.54 -3.11 5.94
N VAL A 96 13.84 -3.17 4.65
CA VAL A 96 12.86 -3.02 3.58
C VAL A 96 12.92 -4.25 2.69
N GLU A 97 11.85 -5.02 2.66
CA GLU A 97 11.68 -6.18 1.79
C GLU A 97 10.38 -6.04 1.02
N MET A 98 10.43 -5.90 -0.29
CA MET A 98 9.24 -5.79 -1.13
C MET A 98 8.70 -7.18 -1.45
N GLN A 99 8.00 -7.77 -0.48
CA GLN A 99 7.39 -9.10 -0.56
C GLN A 99 5.90 -9.04 -0.86
N THR A 100 5.20 -8.06 -0.30
CA THR A 100 3.75 -7.97 -0.38
C THR A 100 3.34 -6.74 -1.17
N LEU A 101 2.61 -6.94 -2.25
CA LEU A 101 1.98 -5.89 -3.01
C LEU A 101 0.47 -6.06 -2.87
N SER A 102 -0.11 -5.29 -1.93
CA SER A 102 -1.54 -5.34 -1.63
C SER A 102 -2.27 -4.34 -2.50
N MET A 103 -2.86 -4.82 -3.56
CA MET A 103 -3.70 -4.04 -4.46
C MET A 103 -4.73 -4.96 -5.10
N GLY A 104 -5.88 -4.39 -5.44
CA GLY A 104 -6.98 -5.15 -6.01
C GLY A 104 -8.08 -5.44 -4.99
N MET A 105 -9.29 -5.12 -5.38
CA MET A 105 -10.51 -5.33 -4.61
C MET A 105 -11.53 -6.09 -5.46
N SER A 106 -12.76 -6.22 -4.99
CA SER A 106 -13.79 -6.98 -5.71
C SER A 106 -13.99 -6.54 -7.16
N GLY A 107 -13.79 -5.23 -7.45
CA GLY A 107 -14.01 -4.68 -8.79
C GLY A 107 -12.83 -4.81 -9.75
N ASP A 108 -11.61 -5.05 -9.26
CA ASP A 108 -10.40 -5.02 -10.09
C ASP A 108 -9.33 -6.05 -9.73
N PHE A 109 -9.65 -7.04 -8.90
CA PHE A 109 -8.66 -8.01 -8.44
C PHE A 109 -8.00 -8.80 -9.58
N GLU A 110 -8.73 -9.08 -10.66
CA GLU A 110 -8.16 -9.80 -11.80
C GLU A 110 -7.08 -8.97 -12.49
N ASN A 111 -7.34 -7.68 -12.71
CA ASN A 111 -6.34 -6.78 -13.26
C ASN A 111 -5.14 -6.62 -12.32
N ALA A 112 -5.40 -6.55 -11.02
CA ALA A 112 -4.34 -6.43 -10.03
C ALA A 112 -3.41 -7.64 -10.06
N ILE A 113 -3.96 -8.85 -10.15
CA ILE A 113 -3.18 -10.08 -10.27
C ILE A 113 -2.33 -10.06 -11.55
N ARG A 114 -2.92 -9.64 -12.67
CA ARG A 114 -2.19 -9.53 -13.94
C ARG A 114 -1.03 -8.53 -13.86
N GLU A 115 -1.18 -7.48 -13.07
CA GLU A 115 -0.16 -6.45 -12.90
C GLU A 115 0.80 -6.70 -11.73
N GLY A 116 0.73 -7.87 -11.09
CA GLY A 116 1.74 -8.31 -10.12
C GLY A 116 1.34 -8.27 -8.66
N ALA A 117 0.06 -8.08 -8.33
CA ALA A 117 -0.40 -8.14 -6.94
C ALA A 117 -0.08 -9.48 -6.30
N THR A 118 0.37 -9.46 -5.06
CA THR A 118 0.60 -10.66 -4.25
C THR A 118 -0.52 -10.87 -3.23
N LEU A 119 -1.32 -9.85 -2.96
CA LEU A 119 -2.44 -9.90 -2.03
C LEU A 119 -3.58 -9.05 -2.58
N VAL A 120 -4.77 -9.61 -2.59
CA VAL A 120 -6.00 -8.91 -2.99
C VAL A 120 -6.98 -8.90 -1.81
N ARG A 121 -7.88 -7.91 -1.81
CA ARG A 121 -8.83 -7.70 -0.72
C ARG A 121 -10.24 -7.78 -1.28
N ILE A 122 -10.82 -8.96 -1.23
CA ILE A 122 -12.12 -9.24 -1.83
C ILE A 122 -13.17 -9.26 -0.72
N GLY A 123 -14.17 -8.39 -0.82
CA GLY A 123 -15.27 -8.28 0.13
C GLY A 123 -16.61 -8.45 -0.54
N THR A 124 -17.07 -7.46 -1.28
CA THR A 124 -18.42 -7.45 -1.87
C THR A 124 -18.65 -8.59 -2.86
N ALA A 125 -17.61 -9.05 -3.56
CA ALA A 125 -17.72 -10.18 -4.49
C ALA A 125 -18.02 -11.51 -3.76
N ILE A 126 -17.69 -11.63 -2.48
CA ILE A 126 -17.96 -12.82 -1.66
C ILE A 126 -19.19 -12.61 -0.78
N TYR A 127 -19.29 -11.47 -0.11
CA TYR A 127 -20.30 -11.22 0.92
C TYR A 127 -21.48 -10.37 0.43
N GLY A 128 -21.47 -9.89 -0.81
CA GLY A 128 -22.46 -8.95 -1.33
C GLY A 128 -22.21 -7.51 -0.88
N GLU A 129 -22.98 -6.59 -1.43
CA GLU A 129 -22.83 -5.17 -1.11
C GLU A 129 -23.30 -4.90 0.34
N ARG A 130 -22.65 -3.91 0.96
CA ARG A 130 -23.02 -3.49 2.30
C ARG A 130 -24.34 -2.71 2.25
N ASP A 131 -25.26 -3.06 3.16
CA ASP A 131 -26.49 -2.32 3.36
C ASP A 131 -26.28 -1.28 4.48
N TYR A 132 -26.01 -0.05 4.07
CA TYR A 132 -25.79 1.05 5.02
C TYR A 132 -27.09 1.57 5.65
N SER A 133 -28.25 1.10 5.21
CA SER A 133 -29.55 1.46 5.82
C SER A 133 -29.80 0.74 7.14
N LYS A 134 -29.09 -0.35 7.39
CA LYS A 134 -29.17 -1.12 8.63
C LYS A 134 -28.02 -0.72 9.55
N LYS A 135 -28.34 0.10 10.53
CA LYS A 135 -27.39 0.45 11.59
C LYS A 135 -27.71 -0.32 12.85
#